data_090f618ae594a81ae9ea8878ce3e4f03
#
_entry.id   090f618ae594a81ae9ea8878ce3e4f03
#
_cell.length_a   1.000
_cell.length_b   1.000
_cell.length_c   1.000
_cell.angle_alpha   90.00
_cell.angle_beta   90.00
_cell.angle_gamma   90.00
#
_symmetry.space_group_name_H-M   'P 1'
#
loop_
_entity.id
_entity.type
_entity.pdbx_description
1 polymer ?
#
loop_
_entity_poly.entity_id
_entity_poly.type
_entity_poly.pdbx_seq_one_letter_code
_entity_poly.pdbx_strand_id
1 'polypeptide(L)'
;MVELNKENFEAEVLGAQGVVFVDFWSEKCEPCQALLPEVHGFAEKNEGRAKFCKLDTAGNRRLAIAQKVMGVPAFVFYRDGEKIAALDKQAIEDGGIAAAQAKLDEILGG
;
A
#
# COMPACT_ATOMS: atom_id res chain seq x y z
N MET A 1 -2.11 3.55 10.79
CA MET A 1 -1.90 3.78 9.34
C MET A 1 -2.42 5.15 8.95
N VAL A 2 -1.72 5.80 8.03
CA VAL A 2 -2.15 7.10 7.52
C VAL A 2 -3.22 6.88 6.44
N GLU A 3 -4.34 7.58 6.58
CA GLU A 3 -5.39 7.53 5.57
C GLU A 3 -5.12 8.61 4.52
N LEU A 4 -4.91 8.18 3.28
CA LEU A 4 -4.54 9.07 2.19
C LEU A 4 -5.75 9.53 1.39
N ASN A 5 -5.56 10.67 0.74
CA ASN A 5 -6.52 11.22 -0.21
C ASN A 5 -5.74 12.06 -1.22
N LYS A 6 -6.44 12.67 -2.16
CA LYS A 6 -5.79 13.46 -3.20
C LYS A 6 -5.11 14.73 -2.68
N GLU A 7 -5.50 15.19 -1.50
CA GLU A 7 -4.92 16.40 -0.90
C GLU A 7 -3.61 16.11 -0.17
N ASN A 8 -3.45 14.90 0.41
CA ASN A 8 -2.27 14.60 1.22
C ASN A 8 -1.30 13.59 0.60
N PHE A 9 -1.67 12.92 -0.49
CA PHE A 9 -0.83 11.88 -1.07
C PHE A 9 0.59 12.36 -1.40
N GLU A 10 0.69 13.51 -2.04
CA GLU A 10 2.00 14.03 -2.44
C GLU A 10 2.91 14.24 -1.23
N ALA A 11 2.41 14.90 -0.19
CA ALA A 11 3.21 15.16 0.99
C ALA A 11 3.53 13.89 1.78
N GLU A 12 2.53 13.01 1.94
CA GLU A 12 2.68 11.83 2.79
C GLU A 12 3.45 10.69 2.15
N VAL A 13 3.42 10.59 0.83
CA VAL A 13 4.06 9.49 0.09
C VAL A 13 5.22 9.98 -0.76
N LEU A 14 4.95 10.89 -1.70
CA LEU A 14 5.98 11.33 -2.65
C LEU A 14 7.02 12.22 -2.00
N GLY A 15 6.65 12.98 -0.99
CA GLY A 15 7.56 13.84 -0.24
C GLY A 15 8.18 13.17 0.97
N ALA A 16 7.83 11.92 1.26
CA ALA A 16 8.34 11.23 2.43
C ALA A 16 9.71 10.61 2.14
N GLN A 17 10.56 10.59 3.17
CA GLN A 17 11.83 9.89 3.09
C GLN A 17 11.66 8.47 3.59
N GLY A 18 12.47 7.55 3.08
CA GLY A 18 12.43 6.15 3.48
C GLY A 18 11.33 5.38 2.78
N VAL A 19 11.03 4.22 3.32
CA VAL A 19 10.07 3.28 2.71
C VAL A 19 8.65 3.61 3.16
N VAL A 20 7.75 3.68 2.18
CA VAL A 20 6.31 3.89 2.42
C VAL A 20 5.55 2.76 1.75
N PHE A 21 4.65 2.14 2.50
CA PHE A 21 3.74 1.12 2.01
C PHE A 21 2.35 1.74 1.85
N VAL A 22 1.71 1.51 0.72
CA VAL A 22 0.34 2.00 0.48
C VAL A 22 -0.55 0.84 0.09
N ASP A 23 -1.62 0.64 0.87
CA ASP A 23 -2.69 -0.29 0.54
C ASP A 23 -3.74 0.46 -0.27
N PHE A 24 -3.81 0.17 -1.58
CA PHE A 24 -4.87 0.68 -2.44
C PHE A 24 -6.05 -0.26 -2.33
N TRP A 25 -7.16 0.22 -1.82
CA TRP A 25 -8.35 -0.57 -1.52
C TRP A 25 -9.60 0.20 -1.91
N SER A 26 -10.75 -0.41 -1.73
CA SER A 26 -12.03 0.28 -1.92
C SER A 26 -13.04 -0.30 -0.94
N GLU A 27 -13.86 0.55 -0.37
CA GLU A 27 -14.93 0.10 0.53
C GLU A 27 -15.97 -0.76 -0.20
N LYS A 28 -15.99 -0.70 -1.53
CA LYS A 28 -16.88 -1.53 -2.35
C LYS A 28 -16.26 -2.85 -2.78
N CYS A 29 -15.02 -3.08 -2.37
CA CYS A 29 -14.27 -4.28 -2.73
C CYS A 29 -14.26 -5.24 -1.54
N GLU A 30 -15.00 -6.34 -1.63
CA GLU A 30 -15.08 -7.31 -0.55
C GLU A 30 -13.72 -7.92 -0.17
N PRO A 31 -12.89 -8.36 -1.13
CA PRO A 31 -11.56 -8.87 -0.78
C PRO A 31 -10.70 -7.84 -0.07
N CYS A 32 -10.81 -6.57 -0.47
CA CYS A 32 -10.07 -5.49 0.18
C CYS A 32 -10.50 -5.34 1.65
N GLN A 33 -11.80 -5.38 1.89
CA GLN A 33 -12.36 -5.28 3.24
C GLN A 33 -11.89 -6.44 4.11
N ALA A 34 -11.91 -7.65 3.56
CA ALA A 34 -11.47 -8.84 4.27
C ALA A 34 -9.99 -8.78 4.65
N LEU A 35 -9.19 -8.10 3.84
CA LEU A 35 -7.76 -7.96 4.08
C LEU A 35 -7.39 -6.89 5.11
N LEU A 36 -8.28 -5.92 5.37
CA LEU A 36 -7.95 -4.79 6.24
C LEU A 36 -7.40 -5.19 7.61
N PRO A 37 -7.99 -6.16 8.32
CA PRO A 37 -7.41 -6.57 9.60
C PRO A 37 -6.00 -7.10 9.47
N GLU A 38 -5.71 -7.86 8.40
CA GLU A 38 -4.39 -8.40 8.15
C GLU A 38 -3.39 -7.30 7.79
N VAL A 39 -3.84 -6.30 7.01
CA VAL A 39 -3.00 -5.16 6.66
C VAL A 39 -2.67 -4.34 7.90
N HIS A 40 -3.65 -4.10 8.76
CA HIS A 40 -3.42 -3.40 10.02
C HIS A 40 -2.44 -4.16 10.92
N GLY A 41 -2.59 -5.49 11.00
CA GLY A 41 -1.65 -6.32 11.76
C GLY A 41 -0.24 -6.27 11.18
N PHE A 42 -0.13 -6.26 9.88
CA PHE A 42 1.15 -6.11 9.17
C PHE A 42 1.81 -4.77 9.52
N ALA A 43 1.02 -3.69 9.51
CA ALA A 43 1.53 -2.37 9.86
C ALA A 43 2.02 -2.30 11.31
N GLU A 44 1.24 -2.87 12.24
CA GLU A 44 1.62 -2.90 13.65
C GLU A 44 2.89 -3.71 13.88
N LYS A 45 2.97 -4.87 13.26
CA LYS A 45 4.13 -5.77 13.38
C LYS A 45 5.41 -5.10 12.87
N ASN A 46 5.29 -4.24 11.88
CA ASN A 46 6.43 -3.61 11.23
C ASN A 46 6.58 -2.13 11.57
N GLU A 47 5.96 -1.68 12.65
CA GLU A 47 6.06 -0.30 13.09
C GLU A 47 7.51 0.13 13.26
N GLY A 48 7.84 1.30 12.73
CA GLY A 48 9.20 1.83 12.76
C GLY A 48 10.08 1.38 11.61
N ARG A 49 9.66 0.36 10.86
CA ARG A 49 10.44 -0.12 9.71
C ARG A 49 10.08 0.60 8.42
N ALA A 50 8.86 1.08 8.32
CA ALA A 50 8.34 1.80 7.16
C ALA A 50 7.17 2.64 7.61
N LYS A 51 6.72 3.51 6.73
CA LYS A 51 5.48 4.27 6.95
C LYS A 51 4.36 3.50 6.26
N PHE A 52 3.23 3.32 6.97
CA PHE A 52 2.12 2.53 6.46
C PHE A 52 0.92 3.41 6.20
N CYS A 53 0.37 3.32 4.99
CA CYS A 53 -0.73 4.17 4.53
C CYS A 53 -1.77 3.31 3.81
N LYS A 54 -2.97 3.86 3.67
CA LYS A 54 -4.02 3.25 2.85
C LYS A 54 -4.74 4.33 2.08
N LEU A 55 -5.19 3.99 0.87
CA LEU A 55 -5.92 4.90 0.01
C LEU A 55 -7.16 4.19 -0.53
N ASP A 56 -8.33 4.74 -0.22
CA ASP A 56 -9.59 4.27 -0.80
C ASP A 56 -9.67 4.83 -2.22
N THR A 57 -9.67 3.95 -3.22
CA THR A 57 -9.71 4.37 -4.62
C THR A 57 -11.07 4.94 -5.02
N ALA A 58 -12.13 4.66 -4.28
CA ALA A 58 -13.42 5.32 -4.49
C ALA A 58 -13.24 6.79 -4.14
N GLY A 59 -13.51 7.68 -5.08
CA GLY A 59 -13.30 9.11 -4.88
C GLY A 59 -11.86 9.58 -5.14
N ASN A 60 -10.93 8.65 -5.38
CA ASN A 60 -9.52 8.98 -5.68
C ASN A 60 -9.03 8.23 -6.93
N ARG A 61 -9.94 8.01 -7.86
CA ARG A 61 -9.67 7.18 -9.03
C ARG A 61 -8.52 7.68 -9.90
N ARG A 62 -8.47 8.99 -10.17
CA ARG A 62 -7.42 9.56 -11.01
C ARG A 62 -6.04 9.38 -10.36
N LEU A 63 -5.99 9.54 -9.05
CA LEU A 63 -4.76 9.36 -8.30
C LEU A 63 -4.28 7.91 -8.41
N ALA A 64 -5.17 6.95 -8.25
CA ALA A 64 -4.83 5.53 -8.38
C ALA A 64 -4.28 5.23 -9.78
N ILE A 65 -4.94 5.74 -10.82
CA ILE A 65 -4.49 5.55 -12.20
C ILE A 65 -3.11 6.17 -12.41
N ALA A 66 -2.89 7.37 -11.86
CA ALA A 66 -1.58 8.03 -11.96
C ALA A 66 -0.47 7.19 -11.32
N GLN A 67 -0.80 6.42 -10.30
CA GLN A 67 0.14 5.51 -9.66
C GLN A 67 0.19 4.14 -10.34
N LYS A 68 -0.50 3.99 -11.47
CA LYS A 68 -0.58 2.76 -12.27
C LYS A 68 -1.24 1.61 -11.52
N VAL A 69 -2.16 1.93 -10.65
CA VAL A 69 -2.98 0.95 -9.94
C VAL A 69 -4.29 0.81 -10.70
N MET A 70 -4.45 -0.31 -11.39
CA MET A 70 -5.58 -0.55 -12.28
C MET A 70 -6.65 -1.44 -11.67
N GLY A 71 -6.42 -1.97 -10.50
CA GLY A 71 -7.37 -2.80 -9.79
C GLY A 71 -7.01 -2.90 -8.33
N VAL A 72 -7.97 -3.31 -7.50
CA VAL A 72 -7.77 -3.44 -6.06
C VAL A 72 -8.18 -4.84 -5.62
N PRO A 73 -7.58 -5.36 -4.53
CA PRO A 73 -6.53 -4.75 -3.72
C PRO A 73 -5.20 -4.66 -4.46
N ALA A 74 -4.38 -3.68 -4.09
CA ALA A 74 -3.01 -3.56 -4.59
C ALA A 74 -2.14 -2.97 -3.49
N PHE A 75 -0.94 -3.52 -3.34
CA PHE A 75 0.03 -3.01 -2.38
C PHE A 75 1.19 -2.40 -3.15
N VAL A 76 1.54 -1.17 -2.83
CA VAL A 76 2.62 -0.46 -3.53
C VAL A 76 3.63 0.03 -2.50
N PHE A 77 4.90 -0.14 -2.83
CA PHE A 77 6.00 0.30 -1.99
C PHE A 77 6.75 1.43 -2.67
N TYR A 78 7.06 2.46 -1.89
CA TYR A 78 7.82 3.63 -2.35
C TYR A 78 9.05 3.77 -1.49
N ARG A 79 10.12 4.33 -2.07
CA ARG A 79 11.31 4.72 -1.32
C ARG A 79 11.73 6.11 -1.78
N ASP A 80 11.79 7.05 -0.84
CA ASP A 80 12.18 8.44 -1.12
C ASP A 80 11.36 9.03 -2.27
N GLY A 81 10.06 8.75 -2.28
CA GLY A 81 9.12 9.27 -3.26
C GLY A 81 9.03 8.48 -4.57
N GLU A 82 9.84 7.44 -4.74
CA GLU A 82 9.81 6.63 -5.96
C GLU A 82 9.13 5.29 -5.71
N LYS A 83 8.27 4.90 -6.63
CA LYS A 83 7.64 3.59 -6.60
C LYS A 83 8.68 2.53 -6.94
N ILE A 84 8.94 1.61 -6.01
CA ILE A 84 9.97 0.59 -6.18
C ILE A 84 9.43 -0.81 -6.32
N ALA A 85 8.21 -1.07 -5.89
CA ALA A 85 7.62 -2.41 -5.99
C ALA A 85 6.12 -2.31 -5.90
N ALA A 86 5.44 -3.31 -6.46
CA ALA A 86 3.99 -3.40 -6.36
C ALA A 86 3.57 -4.86 -6.35
N LEU A 87 2.53 -5.14 -5.58
CA LEU A 87 1.86 -6.43 -5.58
C LEU A 87 0.45 -6.17 -6.10
N ASP A 88 0.13 -6.73 -7.26
CA ASP A 88 -1.18 -6.55 -7.85
C ASP A 88 -2.20 -7.53 -7.23
N LYS A 89 -3.43 -7.45 -7.70
CA LYS A 89 -4.51 -8.28 -7.20
C LYS A 89 -4.15 -9.77 -7.23
N GLN A 90 -3.54 -10.25 -8.32
CA GLN A 90 -3.19 -11.65 -8.47
C GLN A 90 -2.09 -12.05 -7.46
N ALA A 91 -1.08 -11.22 -7.30
CA ALA A 91 -0.01 -11.49 -6.35
C ALA A 91 -0.55 -11.57 -4.92
N ILE A 92 -1.50 -10.72 -4.59
CA ILE A 92 -2.13 -10.71 -3.26
C ILE A 92 -3.00 -11.95 -3.08
N GLU A 93 -3.77 -12.33 -4.10
CA GLU A 93 -4.56 -13.57 -4.04
C GLU A 93 -3.68 -14.78 -3.79
N ASP A 94 -2.54 -14.85 -4.47
CA ASP A 94 -1.64 -15.99 -4.39
C ASP A 94 -0.85 -16.03 -3.09
N GLY A 95 -0.39 -14.88 -2.61
CA GLY A 95 0.55 -14.84 -1.48
C GLY A 95 0.02 -14.17 -0.22
N GLY A 96 -1.08 -13.44 -0.30
CA GLY A 96 -1.67 -12.76 0.85
C GLY A 96 -0.73 -11.76 1.52
N ILE A 97 -0.96 -11.52 2.79
CA ILE A 97 -0.14 -10.57 3.55
C ILE A 97 1.30 -11.06 3.72
N ALA A 98 1.52 -12.38 3.64
CA ALA A 98 2.87 -12.93 3.68
C ALA A 98 3.72 -12.44 2.51
N ALA A 99 3.11 -12.23 1.34
CA ALA A 99 3.81 -11.67 0.19
C ALA A 99 4.23 -10.23 0.46
N ALA A 100 3.40 -9.46 1.14
CA ALA A 100 3.74 -8.09 1.52
C ALA A 100 4.91 -8.08 2.52
N GLN A 101 4.88 -8.97 3.50
CA GLN A 101 5.97 -9.06 4.48
C GLN A 101 7.28 -9.44 3.79
N ALA A 102 7.24 -10.42 2.89
CA ALA A 102 8.42 -10.85 2.16
C ALA A 102 9.00 -9.71 1.31
N LYS A 103 8.12 -8.96 0.65
CA LYS A 103 8.54 -7.83 -0.16
C LYS A 103 9.17 -6.72 0.69
N LEU A 104 8.56 -6.42 1.82
CA LEU A 104 9.11 -5.41 2.73
C LEU A 104 10.51 -5.83 3.24
N ASP A 105 10.65 -7.09 3.64
CA ASP A 105 11.94 -7.61 4.12
C ASP A 105 13.00 -7.51 3.02
N GLU A 106 12.64 -7.85 1.79
CA GLU A 106 13.53 -7.73 0.64
C GLU A 106 13.97 -6.28 0.41
N ILE A 107 13.01 -5.36 0.44
CA ILE A 107 13.28 -3.92 0.23
C ILE A 107 14.21 -3.38 1.31
N LEU A 108 14.03 -3.80 2.55
CA LEU A 108 14.84 -3.34 3.67
C LEU A 108 16.17 -4.08 3.80
N GLY A 109 16.46 -4.97 2.87
CA GLY A 109 17.75 -5.65 2.80
C GLY A 109 17.88 -6.76 3.84
N GLY A 110 16.77 -7.18 4.36
CA GLY A 110 16.79 -8.20 5.41
C GLY A 110 16.19 -9.49 5.01
#